data_720e643cf26ed9ee598918c073a28c48
#
_entry.id   720e643cf26ed9ee598918c073a28c48
#
_cell.length_a   1.000
_cell.length_b   1.000
_cell.length_c   1.000
_cell.angle_alpha   90.00
_cell.angle_beta   90.00
_cell.angle_gamma   90.00
#
_symmetry.space_group_name_H-M   'P 1'
#
loop_
_entity.id
_entity.type
_entity.pdbx_description
1 polymer ?
#
loop_
_entity_poly.entity_id
_entity_poly.type
_entity_poly.pdbx_seq_one_letter_code
_entity_poly.pdbx_strand_id
1 'polypeptide(L)'
;LTLAIIGGGPAGYAAAVTAARRGEEVVLIDKGPLGGTCLNEGCIPTKSLLESANVLDKIRHADTFGIELPQNITLNWARMQGRKRQIVSRLVQGIQYLMKANQIKVISGTASFLTEQTLLVEGEGGAKDILEADRILIASGSEPAELPFAPFDGDWVIDSKDALSLQQIPSSLLIVGGGVIGCEFASLFSRFKTKVTVIESADRLLPAEDGEIAAVFEDSLRDSGADIQTKAALQRIDKERKTAVWTKDGKEIEAQADHVLVAIGRKPRLQELNLEQAGIRYSPRGIEVNDHMQTNVPHIYACGDAAGGMQLAHAAIHEGITAAAHASGKDSKVNMRAVPRCIYTSPEMAAVGLTETQARETYGDVKIGECSFSANGKALIKHQHGGKMKIIAEPEFGEIVGVSMIGPDVTELIGQAVMMMNGEMTADMSEHFIAAHPTLSETLQEALLNVTGLAVHSV
;
A
#
# COMPACT_ATOMS: atom_id res chain seq x y z
N LEU A 1 25.84 -15.11 -16.48
CA LEU A 1 26.21 -14.57 -15.17
C LEU A 1 25.19 -15.01 -14.14
N THR A 2 25.64 -15.25 -12.91
CA THR A 2 24.76 -15.65 -11.80
C THR A 2 24.27 -14.43 -11.04
N LEU A 3 22.95 -14.24 -10.97
CA LEU A 3 22.29 -13.25 -10.14
C LEU A 3 21.67 -13.90 -8.91
N ALA A 4 22.16 -13.58 -7.72
CA ALA A 4 21.54 -13.97 -6.46
C ALA A 4 20.54 -12.90 -6.02
N ILE A 5 19.33 -13.30 -5.63
CA ILE A 5 18.29 -12.40 -5.17
C ILE A 5 17.89 -12.78 -3.75
N ILE A 6 17.99 -11.84 -2.82
CA ILE A 6 17.61 -12.01 -1.41
C ILE A 6 16.21 -11.47 -1.18
N GLY A 7 15.23 -12.36 -0.99
CA GLY A 7 13.83 -12.05 -0.79
C GLY A 7 12.96 -12.30 -2.01
N GLY A 8 11.90 -13.07 -1.86
CA GLY A 8 10.92 -13.46 -2.88
C GLY A 8 9.62 -12.63 -2.86
N GLY A 9 9.67 -11.42 -2.29
CA GLY A 9 8.57 -10.45 -2.32
C GLY A 9 8.35 -9.84 -3.70
N PRO A 10 7.45 -8.83 -3.82
CA PRO A 10 7.09 -8.21 -5.12
C PRO A 10 8.30 -7.79 -5.94
N ALA A 11 9.29 -7.12 -5.36
CA ALA A 11 10.51 -6.73 -6.04
C ALA A 11 11.34 -7.94 -6.49
N GLY A 12 11.56 -8.89 -5.57
CA GLY A 12 12.47 -10.02 -5.81
C GLY A 12 11.95 -11.00 -6.87
N TYR A 13 10.69 -11.42 -6.80
CA TYR A 13 10.17 -12.35 -7.82
C TYR A 13 10.08 -11.68 -9.21
N ALA A 14 9.74 -10.37 -9.27
CA ALA A 14 9.71 -9.64 -10.53
C ALA A 14 11.11 -9.48 -11.14
N ALA A 15 12.11 -9.18 -10.30
CA ALA A 15 13.50 -9.14 -10.70
C ALA A 15 13.98 -10.50 -11.20
N ALA A 16 13.65 -11.59 -10.49
CA ALA A 16 14.05 -12.95 -10.85
C ALA A 16 13.53 -13.35 -12.25
N VAL A 17 12.24 -13.13 -12.51
CA VAL A 17 11.64 -13.40 -13.83
C VAL A 17 12.28 -12.52 -14.92
N THR A 18 12.53 -11.24 -14.61
CA THR A 18 13.11 -10.30 -15.56
C THR A 18 14.53 -10.71 -15.95
N ALA A 19 15.37 -11.05 -14.98
CA ALA A 19 16.75 -11.49 -15.22
C ALA A 19 16.81 -12.83 -15.97
N ALA A 20 16.03 -13.82 -15.55
CA ALA A 20 15.96 -15.13 -16.22
C ALA A 20 15.56 -15.01 -17.70
N ARG A 21 14.55 -14.17 -18.01
CA ARG A 21 14.14 -13.90 -19.40
C ARG A 21 15.19 -13.15 -20.22
N ARG A 22 16.21 -12.59 -19.59
CA ARG A 22 17.38 -11.97 -20.22
C ARG A 22 18.57 -12.90 -20.34
N GLY A 23 18.40 -14.19 -19.95
CA GLY A 23 19.40 -15.22 -20.07
C GLY A 23 20.38 -15.31 -18.89
N GLU A 24 20.08 -14.65 -17.77
CA GLU A 24 20.87 -14.79 -16.54
C GLU A 24 20.54 -16.10 -15.82
N GLU A 25 21.51 -16.71 -15.16
CA GLU A 25 21.27 -17.75 -14.17
C GLU A 25 20.83 -17.10 -12.87
N VAL A 26 19.63 -17.46 -12.37
CA VAL A 26 19.03 -16.79 -11.22
C VAL A 26 18.84 -17.75 -10.06
N VAL A 27 19.31 -17.32 -8.88
CA VAL A 27 19.08 -17.98 -7.59
C VAL A 27 18.30 -17.03 -6.71
N LEU A 28 17.08 -17.41 -6.33
CA LEU A 28 16.21 -16.65 -5.42
C LEU A 28 16.22 -17.31 -4.04
N ILE A 29 16.56 -16.55 -3.02
CA ILE A 29 16.62 -17.02 -1.63
C ILE A 29 15.53 -16.33 -0.83
N ASP A 30 14.65 -17.10 -0.19
CA ASP A 30 13.62 -16.57 0.72
C ASP A 30 13.39 -17.54 1.89
N LYS A 31 13.22 -16.98 3.08
CA LYS A 31 12.90 -17.74 4.30
C LYS A 31 11.43 -18.08 4.46
N GLY A 32 10.56 -17.47 3.67
CA GLY A 32 9.11 -17.63 3.75
C GLY A 32 8.48 -18.04 2.42
N PRO A 33 7.17 -18.07 2.34
CA PRO A 33 6.47 -18.35 1.10
C PRO A 33 6.67 -17.19 0.11
N LEU A 34 6.84 -17.52 -1.18
CA LEU A 34 7.01 -16.54 -2.25
C LEU A 34 5.84 -15.55 -2.30
N GLY A 35 6.13 -14.33 -2.76
CA GLY A 35 5.18 -13.21 -2.79
C GLY A 35 5.34 -12.23 -1.63
N GLY A 36 6.14 -12.61 -0.61
CA GLY A 36 6.52 -11.74 0.51
C GLY A 36 5.33 -11.20 1.31
N THR A 37 5.54 -10.11 2.03
CA THR A 37 4.53 -9.48 2.90
C THR A 37 3.24 -9.12 2.14
N CYS A 38 3.34 -8.49 0.97
CA CYS A 38 2.16 -8.05 0.22
C CYS A 38 1.18 -9.19 -0.06
N LEU A 39 1.68 -10.32 -0.58
CA LEU A 39 0.83 -11.44 -0.96
C LEU A 39 0.33 -12.25 0.23
N ASN A 40 1.19 -12.47 1.23
CA ASN A 40 0.91 -13.42 2.31
C ASN A 40 0.29 -12.77 3.55
N GLU A 41 0.70 -11.54 3.88
CA GLU A 41 0.47 -10.90 5.19
C GLU A 41 0.05 -9.42 5.09
N GLY A 42 -0.24 -8.92 3.88
CA GLY A 42 -0.51 -7.49 3.64
C GLY A 42 -1.62 -7.24 2.65
N CYS A 43 -1.26 -6.80 1.43
CA CYS A 43 -2.20 -6.30 0.43
C CYS A 43 -3.33 -7.27 0.12
N ILE A 44 -2.99 -8.48 -0.32
CA ILE A 44 -3.99 -9.44 -0.81
C ILE A 44 -4.93 -9.92 0.29
N PRO A 45 -4.45 -10.38 1.46
CA PRO A 45 -5.37 -10.79 2.53
C PRO A 45 -6.23 -9.63 3.05
N THR A 46 -5.70 -8.41 3.16
CA THR A 46 -6.48 -7.23 3.56
C THR A 46 -7.59 -6.94 2.55
N LYS A 47 -7.27 -6.84 1.25
CA LYS A 47 -8.25 -6.54 0.19
C LYS A 47 -9.29 -7.66 0.06
N SER A 48 -8.92 -8.91 0.33
CA SER A 48 -9.88 -10.02 0.39
C SER A 48 -10.93 -9.85 1.50
N LEU A 49 -10.54 -9.35 2.68
CA LEU A 49 -11.48 -9.07 3.77
C LEU A 49 -12.29 -7.80 3.52
N LEU A 50 -11.65 -6.75 2.99
CA LEU A 50 -12.32 -5.51 2.59
C LEU A 50 -13.41 -5.77 1.55
N GLU A 51 -13.16 -6.65 0.57
CA GLU A 51 -14.19 -7.03 -0.40
C GLU A 51 -15.36 -7.78 0.24
N SER A 52 -15.12 -8.57 1.29
CA SER A 52 -16.22 -9.17 2.05
C SER A 52 -17.05 -8.11 2.78
N ALA A 53 -16.42 -7.03 3.26
CA ALA A 53 -17.13 -5.89 3.84
C ALA A 53 -17.89 -5.09 2.76
N ASN A 54 -17.32 -4.92 1.56
CA ASN A 54 -18.01 -4.27 0.42
C ASN A 54 -19.28 -5.02 0.03
N VAL A 55 -19.23 -6.36 -0.02
CA VAL A 55 -20.40 -7.20 -0.26
C VAL A 55 -21.45 -7.03 0.85
N LEU A 56 -21.00 -6.97 2.11
CA LEU A 56 -21.92 -6.75 3.25
C LEU A 56 -22.63 -5.40 3.15
N ASP A 57 -21.93 -4.34 2.76
CA ASP A 57 -22.52 -3.01 2.58
C ASP A 57 -23.55 -2.99 1.44
N LYS A 58 -23.27 -3.66 0.31
CA LYS A 58 -24.23 -3.84 -0.78
C LYS A 58 -25.48 -4.59 -0.32
N ILE A 59 -25.31 -5.61 0.52
CA ILE A 59 -26.43 -6.36 1.10
C ILE A 59 -27.26 -5.46 2.05
N ARG A 60 -26.60 -4.64 2.88
CA ARG A 60 -27.30 -3.72 3.80
C ARG A 60 -28.15 -2.66 3.10
N HIS A 61 -27.76 -2.29 1.89
CA HIS A 61 -28.45 -1.30 1.07
C HIS A 61 -29.24 -1.92 -0.08
N ALA A 62 -29.53 -3.23 -0.02
CA ALA A 62 -30.24 -3.94 -1.08
C ALA A 62 -31.66 -3.39 -1.34
N ASP A 63 -32.32 -2.86 -0.30
CA ASP A 63 -33.63 -2.23 -0.36
C ASP A 63 -33.68 -1.02 -1.29
N THR A 64 -32.59 -0.24 -1.38
CA THR A 64 -32.48 0.90 -2.32
C THR A 64 -32.52 0.45 -3.78
N PHE A 65 -32.20 -0.82 -4.05
CA PHE A 65 -32.29 -1.45 -5.38
C PHE A 65 -33.59 -2.23 -5.57
N GLY A 66 -34.55 -2.13 -4.61
CA GLY A 66 -35.79 -2.88 -4.66
C GLY A 66 -35.65 -4.37 -4.35
N ILE A 67 -34.56 -4.77 -3.67
CA ILE A 67 -34.31 -6.16 -3.28
C ILE A 67 -34.61 -6.34 -1.80
N GLU A 68 -35.61 -7.14 -1.51
CA GLU A 68 -35.98 -7.51 -0.14
C GLU A 68 -35.13 -8.69 0.35
N LEU A 69 -34.55 -8.57 1.53
CA LEU A 69 -33.72 -9.60 2.14
C LEU A 69 -34.36 -10.11 3.44
N PRO A 70 -34.05 -11.36 3.85
CA PRO A 70 -34.41 -11.87 5.16
C PRO A 70 -33.85 -10.96 6.27
N GLN A 71 -34.60 -10.79 7.36
CA GLN A 71 -34.23 -9.90 8.46
C GLN A 71 -32.91 -10.24 9.16
N ASN A 72 -32.45 -11.51 9.09
CA ASN A 72 -31.25 -11.97 9.75
C ASN A 72 -30.16 -12.35 8.75
N ILE A 73 -29.20 -11.46 8.54
CA ILE A 73 -27.95 -11.75 7.80
C ILE A 73 -26.88 -12.11 8.83
N THR A 74 -26.32 -13.31 8.72
CA THR A 74 -25.26 -13.78 9.60
C THR A 74 -23.90 -13.73 8.90
N LEU A 75 -22.90 -13.19 9.61
CA LEU A 75 -21.51 -13.19 9.15
C LEU A 75 -20.83 -14.50 9.58
N ASN A 76 -20.17 -15.16 8.66
CA ASN A 76 -19.36 -16.32 8.95
C ASN A 76 -17.88 -16.00 8.78
N TRP A 77 -17.25 -15.55 9.86
CA TRP A 77 -15.85 -15.13 9.86
C TRP A 77 -14.90 -16.25 9.43
N ALA A 78 -15.13 -17.48 9.87
CA ALA A 78 -14.31 -18.62 9.49
C ALA A 78 -14.32 -18.86 7.97
N ARG A 79 -15.47 -18.68 7.31
CA ARG A 79 -15.58 -18.77 5.84
C ARG A 79 -14.87 -17.61 5.13
N MET A 80 -14.94 -16.39 5.66
CA MET A 80 -14.21 -15.23 5.13
C MET A 80 -12.70 -15.46 5.22
N GLN A 81 -12.22 -15.96 6.37
CA GLN A 81 -10.83 -16.35 6.56
C GLN A 81 -10.41 -17.49 5.63
N GLY A 82 -11.28 -18.46 5.41
CA GLY A 82 -11.07 -19.56 4.46
C GLY A 82 -10.90 -19.05 3.03
N ARG A 83 -11.80 -18.17 2.56
CA ARG A 83 -11.72 -17.53 1.24
C ARG A 83 -10.41 -16.75 1.07
N LYS A 84 -10.03 -15.94 2.06
CA LYS A 84 -8.76 -15.21 2.08
C LYS A 84 -7.57 -16.16 1.87
N ARG A 85 -7.48 -17.24 2.66
CA ARG A 85 -6.39 -18.23 2.53
C ARG A 85 -6.36 -18.90 1.15
N GLN A 86 -7.51 -19.23 0.57
CA GLN A 86 -7.57 -19.81 -0.77
C GLN A 86 -7.03 -18.87 -1.85
N ILE A 87 -7.36 -17.56 -1.78
CA ILE A 87 -6.86 -16.56 -2.72
C ILE A 87 -5.33 -16.43 -2.60
N VAL A 88 -4.82 -16.30 -1.38
CA VAL A 88 -3.37 -16.21 -1.11
C VAL A 88 -2.66 -17.45 -1.65
N SER A 89 -3.14 -18.65 -1.29
CA SER A 89 -2.54 -19.92 -1.74
C SER A 89 -2.48 -20.02 -3.27
N ARG A 90 -3.57 -19.66 -3.95
CA ARG A 90 -3.62 -19.68 -5.42
C ARG A 90 -2.58 -18.76 -6.06
N LEU A 91 -2.39 -17.55 -5.50
CA LEU A 91 -1.42 -16.59 -6.02
C LEU A 91 0.02 -17.01 -5.72
N VAL A 92 0.29 -17.58 -4.54
CA VAL A 92 1.61 -18.17 -4.21
C VAL A 92 1.96 -19.28 -5.19
N GLN A 93 1.01 -20.19 -5.49
CA GLN A 93 1.20 -21.24 -6.50
C GLN A 93 1.50 -20.67 -7.88
N GLY A 94 0.86 -19.53 -8.24
CA GLY A 94 1.16 -18.81 -9.48
C GLY A 94 2.61 -18.32 -9.55
N ILE A 95 3.13 -17.75 -8.47
CA ILE A 95 4.54 -17.33 -8.41
C ILE A 95 5.49 -18.53 -8.46
N GLN A 96 5.19 -19.60 -7.73
CA GLN A 96 5.99 -20.84 -7.78
C GLN A 96 6.05 -21.41 -9.21
N TYR A 97 4.91 -21.40 -9.92
CA TYR A 97 4.88 -21.77 -11.34
C TYR A 97 5.76 -20.87 -12.20
N LEU A 98 5.73 -19.55 -12.00
CA LEU A 98 6.60 -18.61 -12.72
C LEU A 98 8.09 -18.89 -12.47
N MET A 99 8.49 -19.20 -11.25
CA MET A 99 9.87 -19.58 -10.92
C MET A 99 10.29 -20.83 -11.70
N LYS A 100 9.46 -21.88 -11.65
CA LYS A 100 9.73 -23.14 -12.37
C LYS A 100 9.75 -22.94 -13.88
N ALA A 101 8.80 -22.22 -14.46
CA ALA A 101 8.70 -21.98 -15.90
C ALA A 101 9.88 -21.17 -16.46
N ASN A 102 10.48 -20.30 -15.65
CA ASN A 102 11.69 -19.53 -16.01
C ASN A 102 12.99 -20.16 -15.50
N GLN A 103 12.97 -21.42 -15.02
CA GLN A 103 14.14 -22.19 -14.54
C GLN A 103 14.92 -21.48 -13.41
N ILE A 104 14.23 -20.70 -12.58
CA ILE A 104 14.80 -19.99 -11.45
C ILE A 104 14.99 -20.97 -10.28
N LYS A 105 16.21 -21.08 -9.76
CA LYS A 105 16.51 -21.88 -8.58
C LYS A 105 16.02 -21.14 -7.33
N VAL A 106 15.09 -21.73 -6.59
CA VAL A 106 14.59 -21.19 -5.32
C VAL A 106 15.21 -21.94 -4.16
N ILE A 107 15.81 -21.22 -3.22
CA ILE A 107 16.41 -21.78 -2.00
C ILE A 107 15.60 -21.25 -0.80
N SER A 108 15.08 -22.16 0.02
CA SER A 108 14.43 -21.80 1.29
C SER A 108 15.50 -21.55 2.34
N GLY A 109 15.61 -20.31 2.82
CA GLY A 109 16.61 -19.94 3.82
C GLY A 109 16.79 -18.44 3.98
N THR A 110 17.64 -18.08 4.94
CA THR A 110 18.07 -16.69 5.19
C THR A 110 19.44 -16.48 4.60
N ALA A 111 19.64 -15.38 3.86
CA ALA A 111 20.91 -15.02 3.28
C ALA A 111 21.55 -13.84 4.02
N SER A 112 22.86 -13.90 4.24
CA SER A 112 23.67 -12.80 4.77
C SER A 112 25.02 -12.70 4.04
N PHE A 113 25.59 -11.51 3.98
CA PHE A 113 26.88 -11.30 3.33
C PHE A 113 28.04 -11.86 4.15
N LEU A 114 28.93 -12.62 3.49
CA LEU A 114 30.27 -12.95 3.97
C LEU A 114 31.32 -12.01 3.36
N THR A 115 31.14 -11.69 2.09
CA THR A 115 31.92 -10.71 1.32
C THR A 115 30.98 -10.00 0.33
N GLU A 116 31.52 -9.09 -0.46
CA GLU A 116 30.72 -8.41 -1.52
C GLU A 116 30.20 -9.34 -2.63
N GLN A 117 30.74 -10.55 -2.77
CA GLN A 117 30.36 -11.54 -3.80
C GLN A 117 29.87 -12.88 -3.22
N THR A 118 29.93 -13.03 -1.90
CA THR A 118 29.66 -14.32 -1.26
C THR A 118 28.58 -14.17 -0.20
N LEU A 119 27.56 -15.02 -0.29
CA LEU A 119 26.46 -15.10 0.69
C LEU A 119 26.56 -16.39 1.49
N LEU A 120 26.33 -16.29 2.80
CA LEU A 120 25.98 -17.41 3.65
C LEU A 120 24.47 -17.62 3.56
N VAL A 121 24.02 -18.80 3.16
CA VAL A 121 22.61 -19.19 3.14
C VAL A 121 22.35 -20.19 4.24
N GLU A 122 21.53 -19.82 5.22
CA GLU A 122 21.12 -20.68 6.31
C GLU A 122 19.72 -21.23 6.04
N GLY A 123 19.64 -22.52 5.72
CA GLY A 123 18.41 -23.24 5.44
C GLY A 123 17.70 -23.77 6.69
N GLU A 124 16.54 -24.41 6.49
CA GLU A 124 15.82 -25.08 7.56
C GLU A 124 16.70 -26.16 8.23
N GLY A 125 16.60 -26.25 9.56
CA GLY A 125 17.41 -27.20 10.34
C GLY A 125 18.87 -26.79 10.57
N GLY A 126 19.26 -25.56 10.18
CA GLY A 126 20.59 -25.02 10.43
C GLY A 126 21.64 -25.45 9.37
N ALA A 127 21.20 -26.01 8.25
CA ALA A 127 22.08 -26.26 7.12
C ALA A 127 22.67 -24.93 6.61
N LYS A 128 23.99 -24.91 6.37
CA LYS A 128 24.73 -23.72 5.92
C LYS A 128 25.41 -24.01 4.58
N ASP A 129 25.05 -23.20 3.59
CA ASP A 129 25.68 -23.25 2.27
C ASP A 129 26.29 -21.89 1.95
N ILE A 130 27.37 -21.92 1.15
CA ILE A 130 28.01 -20.71 0.62
C ILE A 130 27.61 -20.57 -0.84
N LEU A 131 27.05 -19.40 -1.18
CA LEU A 131 26.69 -19.04 -2.54
C LEU A 131 27.57 -17.90 -3.05
N GLU A 132 28.31 -18.16 -4.11
CA GLU A 132 29.03 -17.11 -4.87
C GLU A 132 28.14 -16.62 -6.01
N ALA A 133 28.10 -15.32 -6.24
CA ALA A 133 27.31 -14.70 -7.31
C ALA A 133 28.07 -13.53 -7.96
N ASP A 134 27.94 -13.41 -9.28
CA ASP A 134 28.51 -12.30 -10.03
C ASP A 134 27.80 -10.98 -9.68
N ARG A 135 26.52 -11.06 -9.36
CA ARG A 135 25.67 -9.92 -8.97
C ARG A 135 24.69 -10.33 -7.88
N ILE A 136 24.37 -9.39 -7.00
CA ILE A 136 23.45 -9.62 -5.89
C ILE A 136 22.36 -8.52 -5.89
N LEU A 137 21.11 -8.92 -5.71
CA LEU A 137 19.98 -8.00 -5.56
C LEU A 137 19.30 -8.22 -4.22
N ILE A 138 19.22 -7.18 -3.40
CA ILE A 138 18.63 -7.18 -2.07
C ILE A 138 17.17 -6.72 -2.18
N ALA A 139 16.24 -7.60 -1.87
CA ALA A 139 14.80 -7.36 -1.83
C ALA A 139 14.17 -7.90 -0.53
N SER A 140 14.88 -7.71 0.61
CA SER A 140 14.56 -8.28 1.92
C SER A 140 13.28 -7.72 2.54
N GLY A 141 12.73 -6.63 1.96
CA GLY A 141 11.48 -6.02 2.38
C GLY A 141 11.58 -5.24 3.68
N SER A 142 10.46 -5.21 4.41
CA SER A 142 10.31 -4.46 5.66
C SER A 142 9.57 -5.26 6.72
N GLU A 143 9.55 -4.74 7.93
CA GLU A 143 8.79 -5.25 9.08
C GLU A 143 7.99 -4.12 9.74
N PRO A 144 6.91 -4.42 10.48
CA PRO A 144 6.16 -3.42 11.21
C PRO A 144 7.05 -2.65 12.19
N ALA A 145 6.84 -1.33 12.28
CA ALA A 145 7.48 -0.52 13.31
C ALA A 145 6.79 -0.77 14.65
N GLU A 146 7.59 -0.93 15.70
CA GLU A 146 7.15 -1.27 17.05
C GLU A 146 7.33 -0.07 17.99
N LEU A 147 6.44 0.07 18.95
CA LEU A 147 6.60 1.00 20.05
C LEU A 147 7.38 0.31 21.20
N PRO A 148 8.51 0.87 21.68
CA PRO A 148 9.33 0.22 22.69
C PRO A 148 8.59 -0.13 23.99
N PHE A 149 7.57 0.66 24.35
CA PHE A 149 6.76 0.47 25.55
C PHE A 149 5.49 -0.38 25.29
N ALA A 150 5.22 -0.73 24.03
CA ALA A 150 4.09 -1.55 23.60
C ALA A 150 4.55 -2.57 22.53
N PRO A 151 5.47 -3.50 22.89
CA PRO A 151 5.96 -4.50 21.95
C PRO A 151 4.87 -5.47 21.55
N PHE A 152 4.93 -5.95 20.30
CA PHE A 152 4.00 -6.97 19.79
C PHE A 152 4.10 -8.26 20.65
N ASP A 153 2.95 -8.79 21.01
CA ASP A 153 2.84 -10.08 21.73
C ASP A 153 1.99 -11.11 20.96
N GLY A 154 1.41 -10.69 19.82
CA GLY A 154 0.57 -11.53 18.96
C GLY A 154 -0.81 -11.88 19.55
N ASP A 155 -1.13 -11.39 20.74
CA ASP A 155 -2.40 -11.64 21.44
C ASP A 155 -3.20 -10.36 21.65
N TRP A 156 -2.68 -9.42 22.44
CA TRP A 156 -3.37 -8.16 22.75
C TRP A 156 -2.77 -6.96 22.01
N VAL A 157 -1.45 -6.84 21.98
CA VAL A 157 -0.74 -5.86 21.14
C VAL A 157 -0.33 -6.56 19.85
N ILE A 158 -1.00 -6.20 18.78
CA ILE A 158 -0.92 -6.91 17.50
C ILE A 158 -0.42 -6.01 16.37
N ASP A 159 0.22 -6.61 15.39
CA ASP A 159 0.54 -5.99 14.12
C ASP A 159 -0.57 -6.24 13.06
N SER A 160 -0.36 -5.77 11.84
CA SER A 160 -1.31 -5.96 10.73
C SER A 160 -1.46 -7.43 10.30
N LYS A 161 -0.42 -8.26 10.43
CA LYS A 161 -0.45 -9.69 10.12
C LYS A 161 -1.31 -10.44 11.14
N ASP A 162 -1.15 -10.12 12.42
CA ASP A 162 -1.94 -10.71 13.51
C ASP A 162 -3.41 -10.33 13.34
N ALA A 163 -3.69 -9.03 13.05
CA ALA A 163 -5.05 -8.55 12.81
C ALA A 163 -5.76 -9.29 11.65
N LEU A 164 -5.01 -9.66 10.60
CA LEU A 164 -5.53 -10.47 9.49
C LEU A 164 -5.80 -11.93 9.90
N SER A 165 -5.27 -12.38 11.02
CA SER A 165 -5.32 -13.78 11.48
C SER A 165 -6.21 -14.00 12.69
N LEU A 166 -6.91 -12.97 13.17
CA LEU A 166 -7.85 -13.04 14.29
C LEU A 166 -8.88 -14.16 14.09
N GLN A 167 -9.14 -14.92 15.15
CA GLN A 167 -10.06 -16.06 15.09
C GLN A 167 -11.53 -15.64 15.08
N GLN A 168 -11.81 -14.44 15.55
CA GLN A 168 -13.15 -13.85 15.58
C GLN A 168 -13.09 -12.35 15.29
N ILE A 169 -14.20 -11.75 14.89
CA ILE A 169 -14.33 -10.31 14.77
C ILE A 169 -14.29 -9.73 16.19
N PRO A 170 -13.35 -8.83 16.54
CA PRO A 170 -13.27 -8.26 17.87
C PRO A 170 -14.45 -7.34 18.15
N SER A 171 -14.90 -7.27 19.42
CA SER A 171 -15.95 -6.31 19.82
C SER A 171 -15.40 -4.88 19.88
N SER A 172 -14.11 -4.73 20.18
CA SER A 172 -13.43 -3.44 20.23
C SER A 172 -11.99 -3.53 19.73
N LEU A 173 -11.54 -2.50 19.01
CA LEU A 173 -10.20 -2.42 18.44
C LEU A 173 -9.67 -0.99 18.61
N LEU A 174 -8.54 -0.85 19.28
CA LEU A 174 -7.78 0.38 19.33
C LEU A 174 -6.70 0.32 18.24
N ILE A 175 -6.67 1.30 17.37
CA ILE A 175 -5.69 1.40 16.28
C ILE A 175 -4.76 2.58 16.57
N VAL A 176 -3.47 2.32 16.67
CA VAL A 176 -2.43 3.34 16.85
C VAL A 176 -1.75 3.59 15.52
N GLY A 177 -1.98 4.77 14.97
CA GLY A 177 -1.53 5.20 13.65
C GLY A 177 -2.68 5.35 12.65
N GLY A 178 -2.88 6.56 12.17
CA GLY A 178 -3.89 6.95 11.17
C GLY A 178 -3.35 6.97 9.73
N GLY A 179 -2.28 6.22 9.44
CA GLY A 179 -1.78 6.00 8.09
C GLY A 179 -2.62 4.98 7.31
N VAL A 180 -2.18 4.61 6.10
CA VAL A 180 -2.93 3.74 5.17
C VAL A 180 -3.38 2.44 5.83
N ILE A 181 -2.47 1.72 6.51
CA ILE A 181 -2.77 0.43 7.16
C ILE A 181 -3.83 0.64 8.24
N GLY A 182 -3.63 1.61 9.14
CA GLY A 182 -4.59 1.89 10.22
C GLY A 182 -5.98 2.25 9.68
N CYS A 183 -6.04 3.08 8.64
CA CYS A 183 -7.29 3.50 8.00
C CYS A 183 -8.01 2.34 7.29
N GLU A 184 -7.30 1.45 6.61
CA GLU A 184 -7.89 0.27 5.98
C GLU A 184 -8.50 -0.68 7.03
N PHE A 185 -7.78 -0.94 8.15
CA PHE A 185 -8.30 -1.75 9.24
C PHE A 185 -9.45 -1.06 9.99
N ALA A 186 -9.38 0.26 10.18
CA ALA A 186 -10.49 1.02 10.75
C ALA A 186 -11.74 0.90 9.88
N SER A 187 -11.62 1.12 8.58
CA SER A 187 -12.71 0.95 7.61
C SER A 187 -13.25 -0.49 7.58
N LEU A 188 -12.38 -1.50 7.65
CA LEU A 188 -12.78 -2.92 7.66
C LEU A 188 -13.62 -3.26 8.89
N PHE A 189 -13.06 -3.01 10.08
CA PHE A 189 -13.67 -3.48 11.33
C PHE A 189 -14.90 -2.66 11.74
N SER A 190 -14.94 -1.35 11.43
CA SER A 190 -16.16 -0.54 11.65
C SER A 190 -17.35 -1.09 10.88
N ARG A 191 -17.16 -1.54 9.65
CA ARG A 191 -18.21 -2.18 8.84
C ARG A 191 -18.68 -3.52 9.41
N PHE A 192 -17.85 -4.22 10.17
CA PHE A 192 -18.25 -5.41 10.94
C PHE A 192 -18.81 -5.09 12.33
N LYS A 193 -19.05 -3.79 12.62
CA LYS A 193 -19.60 -3.28 13.88
C LYS A 193 -18.68 -3.47 15.10
N THR A 194 -17.39 -3.60 14.89
CA THR A 194 -16.37 -3.45 15.92
C THR A 194 -16.37 -1.99 16.40
N LYS A 195 -16.32 -1.75 17.71
CA LYS A 195 -16.07 -0.42 18.25
C LYS A 195 -14.60 -0.06 17.98
N VAL A 196 -14.37 0.77 16.96
CA VAL A 196 -13.04 1.19 16.55
C VAL A 196 -12.68 2.55 17.14
N THR A 197 -11.49 2.66 17.74
CA THR A 197 -10.88 3.94 18.14
C THR A 197 -9.54 4.06 17.41
N VAL A 198 -9.32 5.15 16.68
CA VAL A 198 -8.06 5.45 16.00
C VAL A 198 -7.33 6.57 16.74
N ILE A 199 -6.08 6.32 17.15
CA ILE A 199 -5.19 7.32 17.77
C ILE A 199 -4.14 7.72 16.73
N GLU A 200 -4.11 9.00 16.37
CA GLU A 200 -3.15 9.57 15.43
C GLU A 200 -2.45 10.80 16.04
N SER A 201 -1.13 10.81 15.99
CA SER A 201 -0.31 11.91 16.51
C SER A 201 -0.36 13.18 15.65
N ALA A 202 -0.57 13.02 14.35
CA ALA A 202 -0.79 14.13 13.44
C ALA A 202 -2.16 14.80 13.67
N ASP A 203 -2.37 15.92 13.01
CA ASP A 203 -3.61 16.70 13.11
C ASP A 203 -4.78 16.11 12.31
N ARG A 204 -4.51 15.13 11.46
CA ARG A 204 -5.51 14.43 10.61
C ARG A 204 -5.08 13.00 10.29
N LEU A 205 -6.01 12.19 9.84
CA LEU A 205 -5.73 10.90 9.21
C LEU A 205 -5.06 11.11 7.84
N LEU A 206 -4.31 10.11 7.39
CA LEU A 206 -3.65 10.09 6.07
C LEU A 206 -2.85 11.39 5.79
N PRO A 207 -1.93 11.80 6.66
CA PRO A 207 -1.27 13.11 6.57
C PRO A 207 -0.45 13.29 5.27
N ALA A 208 -0.08 12.20 4.59
CA ALA A 208 0.66 12.24 3.33
C ALA A 208 -0.24 12.50 2.09
N GLU A 209 -1.55 12.40 2.23
CA GLU A 209 -2.50 12.59 1.13
C GLU A 209 -3.06 14.02 1.11
N ASP A 210 -3.75 14.38 0.04
CA ASP A 210 -4.42 15.70 -0.09
C ASP A 210 -5.38 15.92 1.08
N GLY A 211 -5.30 17.11 1.71
CA GLY A 211 -6.01 17.38 2.95
C GLY A 211 -7.53 17.36 2.82
N GLU A 212 -8.06 17.88 1.71
CA GLU A 212 -9.51 17.88 1.47
C GLU A 212 -10.05 16.47 1.18
N ILE A 213 -9.27 15.69 0.43
CA ILE A 213 -9.62 14.29 0.13
C ILE A 213 -9.57 13.45 1.41
N ALA A 214 -8.55 13.63 2.24
CA ALA A 214 -8.43 12.95 3.53
C ALA A 214 -9.57 13.31 4.50
N ALA A 215 -10.01 14.58 4.51
CA ALA A 215 -11.12 15.03 5.34
C ALA A 215 -12.45 14.33 4.98
N VAL A 216 -12.74 14.15 3.69
CA VAL A 216 -13.95 13.41 3.24
C VAL A 216 -13.92 11.96 3.75
N PHE A 217 -12.75 11.33 3.75
CA PHE A 217 -12.61 9.98 4.32
C PHE A 217 -12.81 9.98 5.84
N GLU A 218 -12.20 10.94 6.55
CA GLU A 218 -12.31 11.03 8.00
C GLU A 218 -13.78 11.20 8.43
N ASP A 219 -14.55 12.05 7.75
CA ASP A 219 -15.97 12.23 7.98
C ASP A 219 -16.75 10.92 7.74
N SER A 220 -16.51 10.24 6.63
CA SER A 220 -17.11 8.94 6.33
C SER A 220 -16.79 7.87 7.37
N LEU A 221 -15.57 7.86 7.89
CA LEU A 221 -15.16 6.91 8.91
C LEU A 221 -15.84 7.21 10.27
N ARG A 222 -16.02 8.51 10.62
CA ARG A 222 -16.81 8.94 11.78
C ARG A 222 -18.29 8.54 11.65
N ASP A 223 -18.86 8.72 10.47
CA ASP A 223 -20.26 8.33 10.19
C ASP A 223 -20.45 6.80 10.30
N SER A 224 -19.40 6.02 10.03
CA SER A 224 -19.42 4.57 10.27
C SER A 224 -19.31 4.16 11.74
N GLY A 225 -19.19 5.14 12.66
CA GLY A 225 -19.16 4.96 14.11
C GLY A 225 -17.74 4.82 14.71
N ALA A 226 -16.68 5.08 13.95
CA ALA A 226 -15.32 5.09 14.48
C ALA A 226 -15.04 6.36 15.31
N ASP A 227 -14.37 6.18 16.44
CA ASP A 227 -13.86 7.27 17.27
C ASP A 227 -12.45 7.65 16.79
N ILE A 228 -12.28 8.86 16.26
CA ILE A 228 -11.02 9.33 15.70
C ILE A 228 -10.41 10.38 16.63
N GLN A 229 -9.23 10.06 17.16
CA GLN A 229 -8.47 10.85 18.09
C GLN A 229 -7.17 11.35 17.43
N THR A 230 -7.25 12.49 16.72
CA THR A 230 -6.09 13.18 16.14
C THR A 230 -5.40 14.06 17.18
N LYS A 231 -4.14 14.47 16.93
CA LYS A 231 -3.27 15.14 17.90
C LYS A 231 -3.18 14.38 19.21
N ALA A 232 -3.23 13.06 19.12
CA ALA A 232 -3.27 12.15 20.24
C ALA A 232 -2.10 11.17 20.19
N ALA A 233 -1.41 10.97 21.30
CA ALA A 233 -0.25 10.08 21.35
C ALA A 233 -0.41 9.03 22.44
N LEU A 234 -0.28 7.75 22.06
CA LEU A 234 -0.26 6.63 23.01
C LEU A 234 0.93 6.82 23.95
N GLN A 235 0.70 6.72 25.27
CA GLN A 235 1.70 6.94 26.29
C GLN A 235 2.12 5.64 26.98
N ARG A 236 1.17 4.81 27.33
CA ARG A 236 1.39 3.54 28.02
C ARG A 236 0.27 2.55 27.76
N ILE A 237 0.57 1.30 28.01
CA ILE A 237 -0.39 0.18 27.98
C ILE A 237 -0.31 -0.60 29.28
N ASP A 238 -1.45 -1.16 29.70
CA ASP A 238 -1.56 -2.12 30.80
C ASP A 238 -2.15 -3.43 30.25
N LYS A 239 -1.29 -4.43 30.04
CA LYS A 239 -1.68 -5.70 29.43
C LYS A 239 -2.61 -6.51 30.33
N GLU A 240 -2.45 -6.43 31.65
CA GLU A 240 -3.28 -7.17 32.60
C GLU A 240 -4.72 -6.66 32.60
N ARG A 241 -4.89 -5.35 32.52
CA ARG A 241 -6.18 -4.69 32.47
C ARG A 241 -6.72 -4.51 31.06
N LYS A 242 -5.95 -4.86 30.04
CA LYS A 242 -6.24 -4.59 28.61
C LYS A 242 -6.61 -3.12 28.35
N THR A 243 -5.82 -2.22 28.96
CA THR A 243 -6.07 -0.78 28.96
C THR A 243 -4.93 -0.04 28.25
N ALA A 244 -5.31 0.86 27.36
CA ALA A 244 -4.40 1.80 26.68
C ALA A 244 -4.66 3.22 27.17
N VAL A 245 -3.60 4.00 27.37
CA VAL A 245 -3.65 5.39 27.82
C VAL A 245 -2.95 6.27 26.81
N TRP A 246 -3.62 7.31 26.37
CA TRP A 246 -3.06 8.32 25.46
C TRP A 246 -3.35 9.73 25.95
N THR A 247 -2.56 10.69 25.46
CA THR A 247 -2.77 12.11 25.71
C THR A 247 -3.41 12.80 24.52
N LYS A 248 -4.37 13.67 24.81
CA LYS A 248 -4.96 14.60 23.84
C LYS A 248 -5.27 15.92 24.55
N ASP A 249 -4.84 17.04 23.95
CA ASP A 249 -5.04 18.37 24.50
C ASP A 249 -4.59 18.50 25.98
N GLY A 250 -3.46 17.82 26.30
CA GLY A 250 -2.89 17.81 27.65
C GLY A 250 -3.63 16.97 28.69
N LYS A 251 -4.67 16.22 28.27
CA LYS A 251 -5.43 15.31 29.15
C LYS A 251 -5.10 13.87 28.84
N GLU A 252 -4.97 13.06 29.88
CA GLU A 252 -4.93 11.61 29.74
C GLU A 252 -6.32 11.05 29.50
N ILE A 253 -6.43 10.17 28.53
CA ILE A 253 -7.64 9.40 28.21
C ILE A 253 -7.26 7.92 28.31
N GLU A 254 -8.13 7.15 28.90
CA GLU A 254 -7.96 5.71 29.10
C GLU A 254 -9.11 4.94 28.48
N ALA A 255 -8.82 3.85 27.77
CA ALA A 255 -9.84 2.94 27.27
C ALA A 255 -9.36 1.50 27.25
N GLN A 256 -10.31 0.59 27.42
CA GLN A 256 -10.12 -0.84 27.22
C GLN A 256 -10.49 -1.25 25.78
N ALA A 257 -9.74 -2.21 25.25
CA ALA A 257 -10.01 -2.81 23.95
C ALA A 257 -9.66 -4.30 23.94
N ASP A 258 -10.33 -5.07 23.10
CA ASP A 258 -10.01 -6.50 22.93
C ASP A 258 -8.60 -6.66 22.35
N HIS A 259 -8.19 -5.78 21.43
CA HIS A 259 -6.84 -5.71 20.85
C HIS A 259 -6.39 -4.27 20.62
N VAL A 260 -5.08 -4.07 20.64
CA VAL A 260 -4.40 -2.84 20.24
C VAL A 260 -3.60 -3.14 18.97
N LEU A 261 -4.04 -2.62 17.83
CA LEU A 261 -3.32 -2.71 16.57
C LEU A 261 -2.33 -1.54 16.45
N VAL A 262 -1.04 -1.81 16.40
CA VAL A 262 -0.01 -0.79 16.18
C VAL A 262 0.33 -0.75 14.68
N ALA A 263 -0.01 0.36 14.03
CA ALA A 263 0.12 0.59 12.59
C ALA A 263 0.82 1.93 12.28
N ILE A 264 1.94 2.18 12.97
CA ILE A 264 2.71 3.44 12.91
C ILE A 264 3.74 3.50 11.78
N GLY A 265 3.71 2.55 10.87
CA GLY A 265 4.62 2.45 9.73
C GLY A 265 5.41 1.15 9.68
N ARG A 266 6.36 1.10 8.77
CA ARG A 266 7.23 -0.06 8.54
C ARG A 266 8.69 0.40 8.45
N LYS A 267 9.63 -0.45 8.85
CA LYS A 267 11.08 -0.23 8.75
C LYS A 267 11.72 -1.28 7.86
N PRO A 268 12.75 -0.93 7.06
CA PRO A 268 13.50 -1.88 6.25
C PRO A 268 14.10 -3.01 7.08
N ARG A 269 14.05 -4.24 6.56
CA ARG A 269 14.62 -5.42 7.21
C ARG A 269 16.06 -5.61 6.75
N LEU A 270 17.02 -5.05 7.51
CA LEU A 270 18.43 -5.00 7.13
C LEU A 270 19.36 -5.72 8.12
N GLN A 271 18.93 -5.91 9.37
CA GLN A 271 19.80 -6.36 10.46
C GLN A 271 20.42 -7.74 10.24
N GLU A 272 19.71 -8.68 9.61
CA GLU A 272 20.18 -10.04 9.37
C GLU A 272 21.12 -10.18 8.15
N LEU A 273 21.31 -9.09 7.37
CA LEU A 273 22.01 -9.14 6.11
C LEU A 273 23.55 -9.03 6.21
N ASN A 274 24.09 -8.51 7.31
CA ASN A 274 25.52 -8.21 7.49
C ASN A 274 26.09 -7.30 6.39
N LEU A 275 25.39 -6.20 6.08
CA LEU A 275 25.69 -5.29 4.97
C LEU A 275 27.10 -4.71 5.01
N GLU A 276 27.66 -4.55 6.21
CA GLU A 276 29.01 -4.06 6.46
C GLU A 276 30.09 -4.96 5.84
N GLN A 277 29.86 -6.28 5.78
CA GLN A 277 30.78 -7.25 5.18
C GLN A 277 30.94 -7.05 3.67
N ALA A 278 29.94 -6.45 3.03
CA ALA A 278 29.96 -6.08 1.62
C ALA A 278 30.25 -4.59 1.39
N GLY A 279 30.51 -3.81 2.44
CA GLY A 279 30.77 -2.37 2.32
C GLY A 279 29.57 -1.54 1.81
N ILE A 280 28.36 -2.04 1.97
CA ILE A 280 27.13 -1.39 1.50
C ILE A 280 26.75 -0.24 2.44
N ARG A 281 26.44 0.93 1.85
CA ARG A 281 25.93 2.09 2.59
C ARG A 281 24.43 1.97 2.82
N TYR A 282 24.01 2.17 4.04
CA TYR A 282 22.61 2.14 4.44
C TYR A 282 22.35 3.05 5.66
N SER A 283 21.09 3.30 5.91
CA SER A 283 20.59 4.03 7.08
C SER A 283 19.33 3.34 7.63
N PRO A 284 18.74 3.79 8.74
CA PRO A 284 17.44 3.30 9.19
C PRO A 284 16.31 3.49 8.16
N ARG A 285 16.50 4.33 7.14
CA ARG A 285 15.53 4.57 6.07
C ARG A 285 15.63 3.55 4.93
N GLY A 286 16.74 2.81 4.82
CA GLY A 286 16.99 1.83 3.77
C GLY A 286 18.41 1.85 3.24
N ILE A 287 18.67 0.98 2.28
CA ILE A 287 19.92 0.91 1.54
C ILE A 287 19.98 2.06 0.52
N GLU A 288 21.11 2.77 0.46
CA GLU A 288 21.31 3.85 -0.51
C GLU A 288 21.48 3.30 -1.92
N VAL A 289 20.65 3.77 -2.85
CA VAL A 289 20.69 3.36 -4.27
C VAL A 289 20.59 4.57 -5.20
N ASN A 290 21.09 4.40 -6.42
CA ASN A 290 20.91 5.36 -7.51
C ASN A 290 19.62 5.05 -8.33
N ASP A 291 19.40 5.80 -9.43
CA ASP A 291 18.22 5.62 -10.31
C ASP A 291 18.17 4.24 -11.00
N HIS A 292 19.24 3.49 -11.01
CA HIS A 292 19.32 2.12 -11.52
C HIS A 292 19.08 1.06 -10.44
N MET A 293 18.73 1.48 -9.22
CA MET A 293 18.64 0.64 -8.02
C MET A 293 19.99 0.01 -7.61
N GLN A 294 21.12 0.55 -8.08
CA GLN A 294 22.46 0.09 -7.78
C GLN A 294 22.96 0.76 -6.51
N THR A 295 23.59 -0.01 -5.63
CA THR A 295 24.21 0.50 -4.39
C THR A 295 25.56 1.20 -4.69
N ASN A 296 26.28 1.62 -3.64
CA ASN A 296 27.65 2.09 -3.78
C ASN A 296 28.65 0.98 -4.21
N VAL A 297 28.23 -0.28 -4.16
CA VAL A 297 29.01 -1.44 -4.65
C VAL A 297 28.47 -1.83 -6.04
N PRO A 298 29.23 -1.70 -7.13
CA PRO A 298 28.70 -1.70 -8.50
C PRO A 298 27.94 -2.95 -8.96
N HIS A 299 28.18 -4.11 -8.35
CA HIS A 299 27.51 -5.38 -8.68
C HIS A 299 26.40 -5.74 -7.67
N ILE A 300 26.13 -4.86 -6.70
CA ILE A 300 25.05 -5.04 -5.71
C ILE A 300 23.95 -4.02 -5.93
N TYR A 301 22.71 -4.50 -5.93
CA TYR A 301 21.47 -3.74 -6.11
C TYR A 301 20.58 -3.88 -4.88
N ALA A 302 19.70 -2.92 -4.65
CA ALA A 302 18.64 -3.04 -3.64
C ALA A 302 17.34 -2.43 -4.18
N CYS A 303 16.20 -3.02 -3.85
CA CYS A 303 14.89 -2.56 -4.30
C CYS A 303 13.76 -2.91 -3.34
N GLY A 304 12.62 -2.28 -3.56
CA GLY A 304 11.46 -2.36 -2.67
C GLY A 304 11.75 -1.75 -1.31
N ASP A 305 11.05 -2.21 -0.29
CA ASP A 305 11.11 -1.64 1.06
C ASP A 305 12.53 -1.65 1.65
N ALA A 306 13.40 -2.55 1.20
CA ALA A 306 14.80 -2.60 1.63
C ALA A 306 15.61 -1.36 1.23
N ALA A 307 15.27 -0.75 0.09
CA ALA A 307 15.85 0.51 -0.36
C ALA A 307 15.12 1.75 0.20
N GLY A 308 14.06 1.55 0.98
CA GLY A 308 13.22 2.63 1.50
C GLY A 308 12.19 3.12 0.48
N GLY A 309 12.08 4.42 0.25
CA GLY A 309 11.16 4.99 -0.73
C GLY A 309 9.68 4.87 -0.34
N MET A 310 8.81 4.57 -1.33
CA MET A 310 7.35 4.63 -1.14
C MET A 310 6.75 3.42 -0.43
N GLN A 311 7.47 2.32 -0.30
CA GLN A 311 7.02 1.06 0.32
C GLN A 311 5.68 0.55 -0.26
N LEU A 312 5.55 0.61 -1.59
CA LEU A 312 4.38 0.16 -2.35
C LEU A 312 4.76 -1.04 -3.23
N ALA A 313 3.91 -2.06 -3.26
CA ALA A 313 4.20 -3.31 -3.97
C ALA A 313 4.44 -3.10 -5.49
N HIS A 314 3.66 -2.24 -6.14
CA HIS A 314 3.81 -1.94 -7.57
C HIS A 314 5.06 -1.08 -7.84
N ALA A 315 5.46 -0.18 -6.95
CA ALA A 315 6.74 0.51 -7.02
C ALA A 315 7.89 -0.50 -6.89
N ALA A 316 7.84 -1.36 -5.89
CA ALA A 316 8.82 -2.42 -5.66
C ALA A 316 8.97 -3.37 -6.88
N ILE A 317 7.86 -3.76 -7.53
CA ILE A 317 7.90 -4.54 -8.78
C ILE A 317 8.67 -3.79 -9.86
N HIS A 318 8.38 -2.50 -10.05
CA HIS A 318 9.04 -1.68 -11.07
C HIS A 318 10.53 -1.47 -10.77
N GLU A 319 10.88 -1.24 -9.53
CA GLU A 319 12.27 -1.17 -9.05
C GLU A 319 13.02 -2.49 -9.30
N GLY A 320 12.41 -3.63 -8.98
CA GLY A 320 12.98 -4.95 -9.21
C GLY A 320 13.21 -5.23 -10.70
N ILE A 321 12.28 -4.88 -11.58
CA ILE A 321 12.42 -4.97 -13.04
C ILE A 321 13.60 -4.09 -13.52
N THR A 322 13.69 -2.86 -13.03
CA THR A 322 14.74 -1.91 -13.38
C THR A 322 16.12 -2.40 -12.93
N ALA A 323 16.24 -2.84 -11.68
CA ALA A 323 17.47 -3.39 -11.12
C ALA A 323 17.96 -4.61 -11.92
N ALA A 324 17.07 -5.56 -12.19
CA ALA A 324 17.39 -6.76 -12.96
C ALA A 324 17.78 -6.44 -14.41
N ALA A 325 17.09 -5.49 -15.04
CA ALA A 325 17.41 -5.05 -16.40
C ALA A 325 18.78 -4.38 -16.47
N HIS A 326 19.12 -3.50 -15.51
CA HIS A 326 20.43 -2.86 -15.44
C HIS A 326 21.53 -3.88 -15.10
N ALA A 327 21.28 -4.76 -14.15
CA ALA A 327 22.18 -5.86 -13.82
C ALA A 327 22.49 -6.75 -15.04
N SER A 328 21.55 -6.90 -15.99
CA SER A 328 21.74 -7.64 -17.25
C SER A 328 22.25 -6.77 -18.40
N GLY A 329 22.80 -5.60 -18.13
CA GLY A 329 23.49 -4.74 -19.11
C GLY A 329 22.59 -3.80 -19.91
N LYS A 330 21.29 -3.62 -19.55
CA LYS A 330 20.42 -2.62 -20.16
C LYS A 330 20.48 -1.32 -19.35
N ASP A 331 20.71 -0.19 -20.01
CA ASP A 331 20.52 1.12 -19.35
C ASP A 331 19.03 1.31 -19.02
N SER A 332 18.66 1.04 -17.77
CA SER A 332 17.30 1.11 -17.25
C SER A 332 17.28 1.96 -15.98
N LYS A 333 16.38 2.94 -15.92
CA LYS A 333 16.20 3.84 -14.78
C LYS A 333 14.79 3.75 -14.25
N VAL A 334 14.66 3.91 -12.95
CA VAL A 334 13.36 4.03 -12.30
C VAL A 334 12.74 5.39 -12.63
N ASN A 335 11.47 5.37 -13.02
CA ASN A 335 10.66 6.59 -13.11
C ASN A 335 9.59 6.55 -12.01
N MET A 336 9.78 7.35 -10.97
CA MET A 336 8.88 7.45 -9.81
C MET A 336 7.93 8.66 -9.88
N ARG A 337 7.89 9.37 -11.02
CA ARG A 337 7.06 10.57 -11.19
C ARG A 337 5.57 10.29 -11.04
N ALA A 338 5.09 9.16 -11.55
CA ALA A 338 3.68 8.82 -11.61
C ALA A 338 3.38 7.46 -10.95
N VAL A 339 3.80 7.30 -9.69
CA VAL A 339 3.46 6.11 -8.89
C VAL A 339 2.13 6.34 -8.18
N PRO A 340 1.09 5.55 -8.47
CA PRO A 340 -0.20 5.71 -7.83
C PRO A 340 -0.16 5.24 -6.37
N ARG A 341 -0.90 5.92 -5.51
CA ARG A 341 -1.17 5.55 -4.13
C ARG A 341 -2.65 5.20 -4.03
N CYS A 342 -2.97 3.98 -3.62
CA CYS A 342 -4.34 3.49 -3.49
C CYS A 342 -4.61 3.05 -2.07
N ILE A 343 -5.74 3.48 -1.51
CA ILE A 343 -6.20 3.16 -0.17
C ILE A 343 -7.61 2.56 -0.29
N TYR A 344 -7.72 1.29 0.09
CA TYR A 344 -8.91 0.46 -0.15
C TYR A 344 -9.92 0.56 0.98
N THR A 345 -10.23 1.79 1.37
CA THR A 345 -11.26 2.12 2.37
C THR A 345 -12.66 2.14 1.73
N SER A 346 -13.67 2.54 2.49
CA SER A 346 -14.99 2.87 1.97
C SER A 346 -15.37 4.26 2.47
N PRO A 347 -15.43 5.27 1.55
CA PRO A 347 -15.10 5.20 0.12
C PRO A 347 -13.59 4.93 -0.13
N GLU A 348 -13.28 4.42 -1.34
CA GLU A 348 -11.89 4.26 -1.77
C GLU A 348 -11.20 5.60 -1.99
N MET A 349 -9.87 5.63 -1.82
CA MET A 349 -9.04 6.78 -2.18
C MET A 349 -7.94 6.36 -3.14
N ALA A 350 -7.59 7.25 -4.05
CA ALA A 350 -6.45 7.08 -4.94
C ALA A 350 -5.83 8.43 -5.29
N ALA A 351 -4.50 8.45 -5.40
CA ALA A 351 -3.78 9.64 -5.78
C ALA A 351 -2.54 9.31 -6.61
N VAL A 352 -2.10 10.23 -7.45
CA VAL A 352 -0.82 10.16 -8.17
C VAL A 352 -0.23 11.57 -8.28
N GLY A 353 1.08 11.68 -8.21
CA GLY A 353 1.78 12.96 -8.25
C GLY A 353 1.66 13.76 -6.95
N LEU A 354 1.65 15.08 -7.06
CA LEU A 354 1.69 16.02 -5.96
C LEU A 354 0.30 16.26 -5.34
N THR A 355 0.27 16.47 -4.04
CA THR A 355 -0.89 17.08 -3.38
C THR A 355 -0.96 18.58 -3.73
N GLU A 356 -2.10 19.21 -3.50
CA GLU A 356 -2.23 20.65 -3.74
C GLU A 356 -1.19 21.48 -2.98
N THR A 357 -0.96 21.13 -1.69
CA THR A 357 0.05 21.81 -0.87
C THR A 357 1.45 21.70 -1.49
N GLN A 358 1.87 20.48 -1.88
CA GLN A 358 3.17 20.25 -2.52
C GLN A 358 3.29 20.95 -3.88
N ALA A 359 2.22 20.96 -4.65
CA ALA A 359 2.20 21.63 -5.95
C ALA A 359 2.33 23.15 -5.80
N ARG A 360 1.63 23.74 -4.83
CA ARG A 360 1.75 25.17 -4.53
C ARG A 360 3.14 25.54 -3.99
N GLU A 361 3.75 24.69 -3.19
CA GLU A 361 5.14 24.88 -2.73
C GLU A 361 6.15 24.83 -3.89
N THR A 362 5.88 23.98 -4.91
CA THR A 362 6.78 23.78 -6.05
C THR A 362 6.60 24.80 -7.16
N TYR A 363 5.35 25.14 -7.51
CA TYR A 363 4.99 25.92 -8.69
C TYR A 363 4.31 27.26 -8.35
N GLY A 364 3.96 27.52 -7.11
CA GLY A 364 3.23 28.73 -6.70
C GLY A 364 1.74 28.63 -6.98
N ASP A 365 1.22 29.44 -7.89
CA ASP A 365 -0.21 29.53 -8.19
C ASP A 365 -0.62 28.46 -9.22
N VAL A 366 -0.98 27.29 -8.74
CA VAL A 366 -1.44 26.15 -9.59
C VAL A 366 -2.90 26.29 -9.99
N LYS A 367 -3.28 25.65 -11.09
CA LYS A 367 -4.66 25.54 -11.53
C LYS A 367 -5.29 24.27 -10.95
N ILE A 368 -6.48 24.39 -10.40
CA ILE A 368 -7.22 23.29 -9.80
C ILE A 368 -8.52 23.06 -10.56
N GLY A 369 -8.82 21.79 -10.84
CA GLY A 369 -10.10 21.37 -11.36
C GLY A 369 -10.70 20.29 -10.46
N GLU A 370 -11.96 20.45 -10.09
CA GLU A 370 -12.67 19.51 -9.23
C GLU A 370 -14.00 19.07 -9.85
N CYS A 371 -14.40 17.85 -9.56
CA CYS A 371 -15.75 17.35 -9.86
C CYS A 371 -16.20 16.37 -8.79
N SER A 372 -17.45 16.53 -8.32
CA SER A 372 -18.07 15.64 -7.35
C SER A 372 -18.73 14.45 -8.04
N PHE A 373 -18.64 13.26 -7.42
CA PHE A 373 -19.41 12.09 -7.85
C PHE A 373 -20.91 12.24 -7.67
N SER A 374 -21.39 13.20 -6.87
CA SER A 374 -22.82 13.47 -6.69
C SER A 374 -23.52 13.93 -7.97
N ALA A 375 -22.78 14.50 -8.92
CA ALA A 375 -23.26 14.89 -10.25
C ALA A 375 -23.11 13.79 -11.32
N ASN A 376 -22.49 12.64 -10.97
CA ASN A 376 -22.20 11.58 -11.94
C ASN A 376 -23.33 10.53 -11.96
N GLY A 377 -23.93 10.32 -13.16
CA GLY A 377 -25.05 9.39 -13.35
C GLY A 377 -24.71 7.94 -12.98
N LYS A 378 -23.48 7.46 -13.26
CA LYS A 378 -23.06 6.11 -12.90
C LYS A 378 -22.89 5.93 -11.40
N ALA A 379 -22.38 6.93 -10.70
CA ALA A 379 -22.26 6.93 -9.25
C ALA A 379 -23.63 6.87 -8.56
N LEU A 380 -24.61 7.64 -9.08
CA LEU A 380 -26.00 7.59 -8.62
C LEU A 380 -26.63 6.21 -8.87
N ILE A 381 -26.47 5.62 -10.05
CA ILE A 381 -26.92 4.26 -10.39
C ILE A 381 -26.35 3.23 -9.40
N LYS A 382 -25.08 3.38 -9.02
CA LYS A 382 -24.40 2.48 -8.06
C LYS A 382 -24.78 2.75 -6.61
N HIS A 383 -25.53 3.82 -6.31
CA HIS A 383 -25.78 4.30 -4.95
C HIS A 383 -24.49 4.59 -4.17
N GLN A 384 -23.46 5.09 -4.87
CA GLN A 384 -22.13 5.38 -4.35
C GLN A 384 -21.68 6.76 -4.86
N HIS A 385 -22.41 7.80 -4.52
CA HIS A 385 -22.23 9.15 -5.07
C HIS A 385 -21.47 10.11 -4.14
N GLY A 386 -20.95 9.60 -3.03
CA GLY A 386 -20.07 10.39 -2.14
C GLY A 386 -18.66 10.48 -2.68
N GLY A 387 -18.03 11.65 -2.49
CA GLY A 387 -16.65 11.89 -2.85
C GLY A 387 -16.46 12.80 -4.05
N LYS A 388 -15.20 13.03 -4.41
CA LYS A 388 -14.78 13.95 -5.48
C LYS A 388 -13.44 13.56 -6.10
N MET A 389 -13.16 14.16 -7.24
CA MET A 389 -11.83 14.18 -7.88
C MET A 389 -11.28 15.59 -7.87
N LYS A 390 -9.96 15.71 -7.64
CA LYS A 390 -9.18 16.95 -7.73
C LYS A 390 -8.01 16.70 -8.68
N ILE A 391 -7.85 17.61 -9.64
CA ILE A 391 -6.76 17.62 -10.61
C ILE A 391 -5.98 18.91 -10.42
N ILE A 392 -4.66 18.79 -10.45
CA ILE A 392 -3.72 19.88 -10.24
C ILE A 392 -2.86 20.02 -11.50
N ALA A 393 -2.89 21.18 -12.11
CA ALA A 393 -2.04 21.53 -13.26
C ALA A 393 -1.09 22.66 -12.88
N GLU A 394 0.17 22.56 -13.34
CA GLU A 394 1.14 23.65 -13.17
C GLU A 394 0.75 24.88 -14.02
N PRO A 395 1.19 26.09 -13.62
CA PRO A 395 0.64 27.33 -14.20
C PRO A 395 1.12 27.67 -15.60
N GLU A 396 2.33 27.25 -16.01
CA GLU A 396 2.97 27.70 -17.25
C GLU A 396 2.42 26.99 -18.49
N PHE A 397 2.49 25.66 -18.50
CA PHE A 397 2.05 24.84 -19.64
C PHE A 397 0.71 24.15 -19.38
N GLY A 398 0.22 24.16 -18.15
CA GLY A 398 -0.99 23.44 -17.76
C GLY A 398 -0.76 21.93 -17.64
N GLU A 399 0.48 21.49 -17.45
CA GLU A 399 0.80 20.06 -17.28
C GLU A 399 0.18 19.53 -15.99
N ILE A 400 -0.41 18.32 -16.08
CA ILE A 400 -1.02 17.66 -14.92
C ILE A 400 0.09 17.12 -14.03
N VAL A 401 0.19 17.69 -12.82
CA VAL A 401 1.23 17.36 -11.84
C VAL A 401 0.72 16.60 -10.62
N GLY A 402 -0.60 16.53 -10.44
CA GLY A 402 -1.22 15.78 -9.37
C GLY A 402 -2.69 15.48 -9.62
N VAL A 403 -3.14 14.32 -9.17
CA VAL A 403 -4.53 13.90 -9.16
C VAL A 403 -4.83 13.19 -7.86
N SER A 404 -5.89 13.59 -7.17
CA SER A 404 -6.37 12.98 -5.94
C SER A 404 -7.86 12.70 -6.04
N MET A 405 -8.28 11.51 -5.63
CA MET A 405 -9.65 11.03 -5.78
C MET A 405 -10.13 10.36 -4.50
N ILE A 406 -11.40 10.53 -4.18
CA ILE A 406 -12.11 9.72 -3.19
C ILE A 406 -13.51 9.42 -3.72
N GLY A 407 -13.90 8.15 -3.72
CA GLY A 407 -15.22 7.75 -4.23
C GLY A 407 -15.25 6.33 -4.74
N PRO A 408 -16.27 5.97 -5.54
CA PRO A 408 -16.43 4.61 -6.07
C PRO A 408 -15.36 4.26 -7.10
N ASP A 409 -14.77 3.09 -6.93
CA ASP A 409 -13.82 2.46 -7.89
C ASP A 409 -12.65 3.38 -8.30
N VAL A 410 -12.27 4.35 -7.46
CA VAL A 410 -11.18 5.29 -7.78
C VAL A 410 -9.82 4.62 -7.85
N THR A 411 -9.66 3.48 -7.18
CA THR A 411 -8.44 2.66 -7.27
C THR A 411 -8.25 2.03 -8.65
N GLU A 412 -9.33 1.84 -9.42
CA GLU A 412 -9.29 1.41 -10.82
C GLU A 412 -9.15 2.61 -11.78
N LEU A 413 -9.76 3.76 -11.44
CA LEU A 413 -9.72 4.96 -12.27
C LEU A 413 -8.36 5.64 -12.29
N ILE A 414 -7.57 5.53 -11.21
CA ILE A 414 -6.28 6.21 -11.06
C ILE A 414 -5.29 5.86 -12.18
N GLY A 415 -5.42 4.67 -12.78
CA GLY A 415 -4.60 4.26 -13.91
C GLY A 415 -4.66 5.22 -15.11
N GLN A 416 -5.80 5.88 -15.34
CA GLN A 416 -5.96 6.90 -16.38
C GLN A 416 -5.07 8.13 -16.06
N ALA A 417 -5.08 8.59 -14.81
CA ALA A 417 -4.24 9.69 -14.35
C ALA A 417 -2.74 9.35 -14.44
N VAL A 418 -2.36 8.12 -14.11
CA VAL A 418 -0.98 7.64 -14.27
C VAL A 418 -0.51 7.72 -15.72
N MET A 419 -1.36 7.29 -16.68
CA MET A 419 -1.05 7.39 -18.11
C MET A 419 -0.95 8.84 -18.57
N MET A 420 -1.83 9.71 -18.11
CA MET A 420 -1.79 11.14 -18.41
C MET A 420 -0.49 11.78 -17.94
N MET A 421 -0.09 11.54 -16.70
CA MET A 421 1.15 12.09 -16.14
C MET A 421 2.41 11.53 -16.80
N ASN A 422 2.43 10.24 -17.13
CA ASN A 422 3.55 9.65 -17.89
C ASN A 422 3.65 10.16 -19.32
N GLY A 423 2.52 10.56 -19.90
CA GLY A 423 2.45 11.18 -21.23
C GLY A 423 2.66 12.70 -21.23
N GLU A 424 2.97 13.29 -20.06
CA GLU A 424 3.13 14.75 -19.89
C GLU A 424 1.93 15.54 -20.45
N MET A 425 0.73 14.99 -20.23
CA MET A 425 -0.50 15.63 -20.75
C MET A 425 -0.80 16.92 -20.02
N THR A 426 -1.29 17.89 -20.78
CA THR A 426 -1.73 19.19 -20.28
C THR A 426 -3.26 19.24 -20.18
N ALA A 427 -3.78 20.14 -19.35
CA ALA A 427 -5.21 20.23 -19.09
C ALA A 427 -6.04 20.57 -20.34
N ASP A 428 -5.50 21.34 -21.29
CA ASP A 428 -6.16 21.68 -22.57
C ASP A 428 -6.33 20.45 -23.49
N MET A 429 -5.47 19.45 -23.40
CA MET A 429 -5.65 18.18 -24.12
C MET A 429 -6.91 17.43 -23.70
N SER A 430 -7.47 17.76 -22.52
CA SER A 430 -8.73 17.19 -22.03
C SER A 430 -9.94 17.47 -22.93
N GLU A 431 -9.91 18.50 -23.74
CA GLU A 431 -10.96 18.83 -24.72
C GLU A 431 -11.17 17.69 -25.74
N HIS A 432 -10.14 16.85 -25.94
CA HIS A 432 -10.18 15.70 -26.83
C HIS A 432 -10.50 14.37 -26.13
N PHE A 433 -10.61 14.38 -24.79
CA PHE A 433 -10.95 13.19 -24.03
C PHE A 433 -12.46 12.99 -24.01
N ILE A 434 -12.92 11.88 -24.57
CA ILE A 434 -14.34 11.49 -24.62
C ILE A 434 -14.52 10.28 -23.71
N ALA A 435 -15.08 10.50 -22.51
CA ALA A 435 -15.46 9.42 -21.63
C ALA A 435 -16.73 8.71 -22.12
N ALA A 436 -16.79 7.40 -21.97
CA ALA A 436 -18.01 6.66 -22.29
C ALA A 436 -19.15 7.00 -21.31
N HIS A 437 -20.39 7.04 -21.80
CA HIS A 437 -21.57 7.32 -20.99
C HIS A 437 -22.46 6.09 -20.80
N PRO A 438 -22.98 5.77 -19.58
CA PRO A 438 -22.60 6.39 -18.29
C PRO A 438 -21.43 5.66 -17.63
N THR A 439 -20.41 6.38 -17.22
CA THR A 439 -19.24 5.82 -16.50
C THR A 439 -18.76 6.77 -15.39
N LEU A 440 -17.96 6.23 -14.46
CA LEU A 440 -17.30 7.05 -13.44
C LEU A 440 -16.16 7.90 -14.04
N SER A 441 -15.62 7.52 -15.22
CA SER A 441 -14.59 8.28 -15.94
C SER A 441 -15.08 9.65 -16.40
N GLU A 442 -16.40 9.87 -16.52
CA GLU A 442 -16.95 11.18 -16.81
C GLU A 442 -16.65 12.21 -15.70
N THR A 443 -16.50 11.77 -14.44
CA THR A 443 -16.06 12.64 -13.34
C THR A 443 -14.62 13.12 -13.55
N LEU A 444 -13.74 12.25 -14.09
CA LEU A 444 -12.38 12.63 -14.44
C LEU A 444 -12.38 13.64 -15.60
N GLN A 445 -13.19 13.43 -16.63
CA GLN A 445 -13.34 14.35 -17.75
C GLN A 445 -13.81 15.73 -17.29
N GLU A 446 -14.84 15.79 -16.45
CA GLU A 446 -15.38 17.05 -15.92
C GLU A 446 -14.35 17.77 -15.03
N ALA A 447 -13.62 17.05 -14.19
CA ALA A 447 -12.56 17.64 -13.38
C ALA A 447 -11.42 18.22 -14.26
N LEU A 448 -11.05 17.56 -15.35
CA LEU A 448 -10.07 18.06 -16.33
C LEU A 448 -10.57 19.31 -17.02
N LEU A 449 -11.82 19.32 -17.52
CA LEU A 449 -12.43 20.48 -18.14
C LEU A 449 -12.58 21.65 -17.15
N ASN A 450 -12.79 21.37 -15.86
CA ASN A 450 -12.87 22.39 -14.83
C ASN A 450 -11.53 23.14 -14.65
N VAL A 451 -10.37 22.48 -14.85
CA VAL A 451 -9.05 23.15 -14.85
C VAL A 451 -8.97 24.30 -15.85
N THR A 452 -9.63 24.15 -17.00
CA THR A 452 -9.64 25.15 -18.09
C THR A 452 -10.90 26.03 -18.07
N GLY A 453 -11.83 25.82 -17.14
CA GLY A 453 -13.09 26.56 -17.05
C GLY A 453 -14.14 26.13 -18.08
N LEU A 454 -13.99 24.95 -18.68
CA LEU A 454 -14.87 24.40 -19.72
C LEU A 454 -15.81 23.30 -19.23
N ALA A 455 -15.84 23.04 -17.92
CA ALA A 455 -16.73 22.06 -17.34
C ALA A 455 -18.21 22.36 -17.63
N VAL A 456 -18.99 21.31 -17.92
CA VAL A 456 -20.41 21.44 -18.29
C VAL A 456 -21.32 21.07 -17.11
N HIS A 457 -20.91 20.10 -16.28
CA HIS A 457 -21.73 19.51 -15.21
C HIS A 457 -21.20 19.83 -13.80
N SER A 458 -20.19 20.68 -13.68
CA SER A 458 -19.66 21.20 -12.40
C SER A 458 -19.71 22.73 -12.37
N VAL A 459 -19.94 23.30 -11.19
CA VAL A 459 -20.05 24.76 -10.97
C VAL A 459 -18.80 25.24 -10.26
#